data_dbc3c47d9fb7402b3cce7f94c9d8d743
#
_entry.id   dbc3c47d9fb7402b3cce7f94c9d8d743
#
_cell.length_a   1.000
_cell.length_b   1.000
_cell.length_c   1.000
_cell.angle_alpha   90.00
_cell.angle_beta   90.00
_cell.angle_gamma   90.00
#
_symmetry.space_group_name_H-M   'P 1'
#
loop_
_entity.id
_entity.type
_entity.pdbx_description
1 polymer ?
#
loop_
_entity_poly.entity_id
_entity_poly.type
_entity_poly.pdbx_seq_one_letter_code
_entity_poly.pdbx_strand_id
1 'polypeptide(L)'
;MGLFRKIIYSFFLFLLISIWGLSSAFAVTGEHPVLIISSYNPDARQTSGNIYDFMEEFERLGGKAPIALENMNCKSFSESPQWKSKMAEILDKYEGKRAPVLLVLIGQEAWAAYLSQADSIRGKFPVLTSLASRNAIILPDDSVNLKTWMPGAVDFFNDFTDSSVKAGFVYEYDVEANINLIKHLYPNTKNIAFVSDNSYGGVSLQAHVVAEMKKHPELNLILLDGRTNTIYTISDKLHELPPNTALLMGTWRVDMYDGYFMRNATYTMMEAAGDVPTFSISSVGIGYWAIGGVTPSYRPLGKDMAYQAVRL
;
A
#
# COMPACT_ATOMS: atom_id res chain seq x y z
N MET A 1 -13.72 47.57 -44.99
CA MET A 1 -12.89 47.02 -43.88
C MET A 1 -13.62 46.79 -42.55
N GLY A 2 -14.80 47.35 -42.31
CA GLY A 2 -15.53 47.20 -41.03
C GLY A 2 -16.38 45.92 -40.87
N LEU A 3 -16.91 45.39 -41.95
CA LEU A 3 -17.85 44.22 -41.88
C LEU A 3 -17.09 42.91 -41.63
N PHE A 4 -15.89 42.74 -42.24
CA PHE A 4 -15.07 41.55 -42.09
C PHE A 4 -14.50 41.40 -40.62
N ARG A 5 -14.21 42.52 -39.98
CA ARG A 5 -13.75 42.55 -38.59
C ARG A 5 -14.86 42.14 -37.61
N LYS A 6 -16.11 42.55 -37.83
CA LYS A 6 -17.25 42.17 -37.01
C LYS A 6 -17.59 40.69 -37.10
N ILE A 7 -17.45 40.10 -38.28
CA ILE A 7 -17.70 38.66 -38.51
C ILE A 7 -16.62 37.80 -37.76
N ILE A 8 -15.35 38.21 -37.81
CA ILE A 8 -14.26 37.52 -37.12
C ILE A 8 -14.45 37.59 -35.60
N TYR A 9 -14.83 38.74 -35.04
CA TYR A 9 -15.10 38.84 -33.58
C TYR A 9 -16.33 38.06 -33.15
N SER A 10 -17.38 37.98 -33.97
CA SER A 10 -18.56 37.17 -33.68
C SER A 10 -18.24 35.68 -33.72
N PHE A 11 -17.37 35.22 -34.66
CA PHE A 11 -16.94 33.84 -34.73
C PHE A 11 -16.04 33.43 -33.57
N PHE A 12 -15.11 34.31 -33.14
CA PHE A 12 -14.26 34.09 -31.97
C PHE A 12 -15.07 34.10 -30.68
N LEU A 13 -16.08 34.95 -30.53
CA LEU A 13 -16.96 34.98 -29.36
C LEU A 13 -17.82 33.71 -29.28
N PHE A 14 -18.30 33.20 -30.43
CA PHE A 14 -19.05 31.93 -30.49
C PHE A 14 -18.17 30.72 -30.19
N LEU A 15 -16.89 30.73 -30.63
CA LEU A 15 -15.90 29.68 -30.32
C LEU A 15 -15.53 29.67 -28.81
N LEU A 16 -15.38 30.84 -28.20
CA LEU A 16 -15.10 30.96 -26.76
C LEU A 16 -16.31 30.52 -25.89
N ILE A 17 -17.54 30.81 -26.32
CA ILE A 17 -18.73 30.36 -25.61
C ILE A 17 -18.93 28.84 -25.75
N SER A 18 -18.57 28.25 -26.90
CA SER A 18 -18.64 26.78 -27.08
C SER A 18 -17.53 26.05 -26.30
N ILE A 19 -16.37 26.66 -26.04
CA ILE A 19 -15.31 26.06 -25.21
C ILE A 19 -15.69 26.14 -23.72
N TRP A 20 -16.43 27.17 -23.28
CA TRP A 20 -16.94 27.26 -21.91
C TRP A 20 -18.18 26.36 -21.66
N GLY A 21 -18.90 26.00 -22.73
CA GLY A 21 -20.05 25.08 -22.64
C GLY A 21 -19.66 23.60 -22.58
N LEU A 22 -18.38 23.24 -22.88
CA LEU A 22 -17.89 21.86 -22.83
C LEU A 22 -17.21 21.48 -21.52
N SER A 23 -17.22 22.36 -20.54
CA SER A 23 -17.10 21.96 -19.12
C SER A 23 -18.46 21.45 -18.66
N SER A 24 -19.07 20.56 -19.42
CA SER A 24 -20.08 19.65 -18.90
C SER A 24 -19.36 18.83 -17.86
N ALA A 25 -19.37 19.32 -16.63
CA ALA A 25 -19.33 18.43 -15.50
C ALA A 25 -20.11 17.18 -15.90
N PHE A 26 -19.49 16.03 -15.89
CA PHE A 26 -20.23 14.80 -15.72
C PHE A 26 -20.99 15.02 -14.41
N ALA A 27 -22.21 15.54 -14.52
CA ALA A 27 -23.19 15.51 -13.47
C ALA A 27 -23.34 14.02 -13.19
N VAL A 28 -22.66 13.54 -12.16
CA VAL A 28 -22.94 12.24 -11.58
C VAL A 28 -24.42 12.28 -11.28
N THR A 29 -25.21 11.67 -12.14
CA THR A 29 -26.63 11.42 -11.91
C THR A 29 -26.70 10.81 -10.53
N GLY A 30 -27.62 11.25 -9.66
CA GLY A 30 -27.66 10.97 -8.24
C GLY A 30 -27.82 9.50 -7.82
N GLU A 31 -27.11 8.61 -8.46
CA GLU A 31 -26.97 7.19 -8.12
C GLU A 31 -25.76 7.03 -7.20
N HIS A 32 -25.97 6.33 -6.11
CA HIS A 32 -24.97 6.01 -5.12
C HIS A 32 -23.87 5.11 -5.72
N PRO A 33 -22.61 5.55 -5.86
CA PRO A 33 -21.58 4.79 -6.56
C PRO A 33 -20.98 3.68 -5.69
N VAL A 34 -20.33 2.72 -6.33
CA VAL A 34 -19.22 1.98 -5.72
C VAL A 34 -17.99 2.89 -5.80
N LEU A 35 -17.48 3.33 -4.65
CA LEU A 35 -16.30 4.20 -4.59
C LEU A 35 -15.04 3.36 -4.38
N ILE A 36 -14.17 3.34 -5.38
CA ILE A 36 -12.86 2.72 -5.29
C ILE A 36 -11.84 3.79 -4.88
N ILE A 37 -11.12 3.56 -3.78
CA ILE A 37 -9.98 4.40 -3.36
C ILE A 37 -8.73 3.55 -3.44
N SER A 38 -7.77 3.92 -4.31
CA SER A 38 -6.52 3.22 -4.46
C SER A 38 -5.37 3.94 -3.75
N SER A 39 -4.45 3.17 -3.15
CA SER A 39 -3.22 3.70 -2.57
C SER A 39 -2.32 4.34 -3.62
N TYR A 40 -2.18 3.68 -4.78
CA TYR A 40 -1.23 4.05 -5.83
C TYR A 40 -1.95 4.54 -7.07
N ASN A 41 -1.19 5.27 -7.90
CA ASN A 41 -1.69 5.70 -9.20
C ASN A 41 -2.30 4.51 -9.97
N PRO A 42 -3.54 4.66 -10.49
CA PRO A 42 -4.19 3.64 -11.32
C PRO A 42 -3.38 3.20 -12.54
N ASP A 43 -2.43 4.02 -13.02
CA ASP A 43 -1.52 3.66 -14.11
C ASP A 43 -0.45 2.62 -13.70
N ALA A 44 -0.24 2.41 -12.40
CA ALA A 44 0.63 1.32 -11.93
C ALA A 44 0.02 -0.04 -12.32
N ARG A 45 0.79 -0.85 -13.06
CA ARG A 45 0.32 -2.10 -13.71
C ARG A 45 -0.49 -3.02 -12.79
N GLN A 46 -0.06 -3.18 -11.54
CA GLN A 46 -0.76 -4.05 -10.59
C GLN A 46 -2.09 -3.43 -10.15
N THR A 47 -2.11 -2.13 -9.91
CA THR A 47 -3.33 -1.40 -9.50
C THR A 47 -4.33 -1.37 -10.63
N SER A 48 -3.91 -0.99 -11.85
CA SER A 48 -4.79 -0.94 -13.03
C SER A 48 -5.38 -2.30 -13.37
N GLY A 49 -4.57 -3.37 -13.30
CA GLY A 49 -5.07 -4.73 -13.56
C GLY A 49 -6.17 -5.14 -12.59
N ASN A 50 -6.00 -4.90 -11.29
CA ASN A 50 -7.03 -5.23 -10.30
C ASN A 50 -8.29 -4.37 -10.44
N ILE A 51 -8.16 -3.08 -10.76
CA ILE A 51 -9.31 -2.19 -11.00
C ILE A 51 -10.06 -2.61 -12.27
N TYR A 52 -9.34 -2.89 -13.36
CA TYR A 52 -9.94 -3.34 -14.61
C TYR A 52 -10.69 -4.66 -14.43
N ASP A 53 -10.05 -5.67 -13.83
CA ASP A 53 -10.68 -6.95 -13.55
C ASP A 53 -11.90 -6.82 -12.63
N PHE A 54 -11.87 -5.88 -11.67
CA PHE A 54 -13.00 -5.57 -10.83
C PHE A 54 -14.16 -5.00 -11.64
N MET A 55 -13.91 -3.99 -12.48
CA MET A 55 -14.96 -3.32 -13.26
C MET A 55 -15.63 -4.27 -14.24
N GLU A 56 -14.82 -5.03 -15.00
CA GLU A 56 -15.32 -6.02 -15.98
C GLU A 56 -16.18 -7.09 -15.29
N GLU A 57 -15.68 -7.66 -14.20
CA GLU A 57 -16.39 -8.73 -13.49
C GLU A 57 -17.61 -8.22 -12.74
N PHE A 58 -17.58 -7.00 -12.17
CA PHE A 58 -18.72 -6.38 -11.50
C PHE A 58 -19.89 -6.20 -12.48
N GLU A 59 -19.62 -5.69 -13.69
CA GLU A 59 -20.63 -5.57 -14.76
C GLU A 59 -21.14 -6.95 -15.20
N ARG A 60 -20.24 -7.91 -15.42
CA ARG A 60 -20.59 -9.29 -15.82
C ARG A 60 -21.50 -9.98 -14.82
N LEU A 61 -21.30 -9.72 -13.52
CA LEU A 61 -22.12 -10.26 -12.43
C LEU A 61 -23.45 -9.51 -12.22
N GLY A 62 -23.73 -8.48 -13.02
CA GLY A 62 -24.96 -7.70 -12.98
C GLY A 62 -24.94 -6.52 -12.01
N GLY A 63 -23.77 -6.09 -11.55
CA GLY A 63 -23.60 -4.84 -10.80
C GLY A 63 -24.05 -3.64 -11.64
N LYS A 64 -24.90 -2.78 -11.06
CA LYS A 64 -25.51 -1.64 -11.77
C LYS A 64 -25.07 -0.28 -11.23
N ALA A 65 -24.50 -0.24 -10.03
CA ALA A 65 -24.04 1.00 -9.44
C ALA A 65 -22.88 1.59 -10.28
N PRO A 66 -22.87 2.91 -10.53
CA PRO A 66 -21.75 3.55 -11.20
C PRO A 66 -20.48 3.40 -10.34
N ILE A 67 -19.33 3.32 -10.99
CA ILE A 67 -18.04 3.21 -10.30
C ILE A 67 -17.37 4.58 -10.31
N ALA A 68 -17.03 5.07 -9.12
CA ALA A 68 -16.19 6.25 -8.93
C ALA A 68 -14.80 5.81 -8.49
N LEU A 69 -13.74 6.42 -9.03
CA LEU A 69 -12.36 6.10 -8.74
C LEU A 69 -11.65 7.32 -8.17
N GLU A 70 -11.08 7.18 -6.99
CA GLU A 70 -10.21 8.15 -6.33
C GLU A 70 -8.83 7.53 -6.08
N ASN A 71 -7.81 8.37 -6.05
CA ASN A 71 -6.44 7.95 -5.89
C ASN A 71 -5.73 8.75 -4.80
N MET A 72 -5.12 8.08 -3.86
CA MET A 72 -4.32 8.71 -2.80
C MET A 72 -2.92 9.09 -3.26
N ASN A 73 -2.40 8.44 -4.32
CA ASN A 73 -1.06 8.68 -4.87
C ASN A 73 0.04 8.61 -3.81
N CYS A 74 -0.04 7.61 -2.93
CA CYS A 74 0.94 7.38 -1.88
C CYS A 74 2.29 6.95 -2.47
N LYS A 75 3.40 7.41 -1.88
CA LYS A 75 4.76 7.08 -2.34
C LYS A 75 5.61 6.54 -1.20
N SER A 76 6.07 7.42 -0.31
CA SER A 76 6.92 7.07 0.81
C SER A 76 6.18 7.22 2.14
N PHE A 77 6.70 6.59 3.18
CA PHE A 77 6.11 6.70 4.52
C PHE A 77 6.24 8.12 5.11
N SER A 78 7.17 8.92 4.62
CA SER A 78 7.32 10.33 5.00
C SER A 78 6.05 11.17 4.73
N GLU A 79 5.22 10.74 3.77
CA GLU A 79 3.96 11.40 3.41
C GLU A 79 2.77 10.95 4.27
N SER A 80 2.94 9.97 5.15
CA SER A 80 1.84 9.34 5.89
C SER A 80 0.93 10.29 6.69
N PRO A 81 1.39 11.41 7.26
CA PRO A 81 0.50 12.39 7.88
C PRO A 81 -0.54 12.96 6.91
N GLN A 82 -0.17 13.15 5.64
CA GLN A 82 -1.07 13.70 4.62
C GLN A 82 -2.12 12.68 4.16
N TRP A 83 -1.88 11.39 4.29
CA TRP A 83 -2.82 10.36 3.84
C TRP A 83 -4.11 10.34 4.64
N LYS A 84 -4.02 10.61 5.94
CA LYS A 84 -5.19 10.70 6.82
C LYS A 84 -6.11 11.86 6.41
N SER A 85 -5.55 13.04 6.18
CA SER A 85 -6.29 14.23 5.71
C SER A 85 -6.90 13.99 4.32
N LYS A 86 -6.11 13.43 3.39
CA LYS A 86 -6.57 13.14 2.04
C LYS A 86 -7.71 12.12 2.01
N MET A 87 -7.65 11.09 2.84
CA MET A 87 -8.76 10.14 2.99
C MET A 87 -10.02 10.84 3.49
N ALA A 88 -9.90 11.71 4.52
CA ALA A 88 -11.03 12.48 5.03
C ALA A 88 -11.65 13.38 3.94
N GLU A 89 -10.84 14.10 3.16
CA GLU A 89 -11.28 14.95 2.05
C GLU A 89 -12.01 14.12 0.96
N ILE A 90 -11.49 12.94 0.62
CA ILE A 90 -12.16 12.04 -0.35
C ILE A 90 -13.52 11.62 0.21
N LEU A 91 -13.59 11.16 1.45
CA LEU A 91 -14.84 10.68 2.04
C LEU A 91 -15.89 11.81 2.16
N ASP A 92 -15.47 13.04 2.48
CA ASP A 92 -16.34 14.22 2.55
C ASP A 92 -16.96 14.57 1.18
N LYS A 93 -16.20 14.41 0.08
CA LYS A 93 -16.72 14.58 -1.28
C LYS A 93 -17.93 13.68 -1.58
N TYR A 94 -18.00 12.53 -0.94
CA TYR A 94 -19.01 11.49 -1.18
C TYR A 94 -20.03 11.39 -0.05
N GLU A 95 -20.39 12.51 0.57
CA GLU A 95 -21.47 12.58 1.55
C GLU A 95 -22.84 12.90 0.90
N GLY A 96 -23.90 12.66 1.65
CA GLY A 96 -25.27 12.99 1.26
C GLY A 96 -25.74 12.22 0.01
N LYS A 97 -26.17 12.94 -1.02
CA LYS A 97 -26.69 12.34 -2.27
C LYS A 97 -25.65 11.58 -3.10
N ARG A 98 -24.37 11.76 -2.80
CA ARG A 98 -23.26 11.05 -3.45
C ARG A 98 -22.69 9.93 -2.59
N ALA A 99 -23.30 9.64 -1.45
CA ALA A 99 -22.84 8.61 -0.54
C ALA A 99 -22.70 7.25 -1.28
N PRO A 100 -21.53 6.59 -1.19
CA PRO A 100 -21.34 5.33 -1.89
C PRO A 100 -22.17 4.21 -1.27
N VAL A 101 -22.63 3.27 -2.10
CA VAL A 101 -23.23 2.02 -1.63
C VAL A 101 -22.17 1.08 -1.05
N LEU A 102 -20.95 1.19 -1.54
CA LEU A 102 -19.80 0.39 -1.14
C LEU A 102 -18.52 1.19 -1.32
N LEU A 103 -17.65 1.16 -0.32
CA LEU A 103 -16.28 1.66 -0.38
C LEU A 103 -15.33 0.50 -0.62
N VAL A 104 -14.56 0.54 -1.70
CA VAL A 104 -13.54 -0.44 -2.05
C VAL A 104 -12.17 0.17 -1.87
N LEU A 105 -11.40 -0.32 -0.88
CA LEU A 105 -10.06 0.17 -0.57
C LEU A 105 -9.02 -0.78 -1.18
N ILE A 106 -8.18 -0.24 -2.08
CA ILE A 106 -7.14 -1.02 -2.78
C ILE A 106 -5.75 -0.56 -2.34
N GLY A 107 -5.06 -1.42 -1.59
CA GLY A 107 -3.70 -1.20 -1.11
C GLY A 107 -3.62 -0.84 0.37
N GLN A 108 -2.43 -1.00 0.92
CA GLN A 108 -2.18 -0.90 2.35
C GLN A 108 -2.36 0.52 2.90
N GLU A 109 -1.93 1.53 2.15
CA GLU A 109 -1.97 2.93 2.57
C GLU A 109 -3.41 3.46 2.61
N ALA A 110 -4.23 3.12 1.61
CA ALA A 110 -5.65 3.47 1.60
C ALA A 110 -6.39 2.80 2.77
N TRP A 111 -6.07 1.54 3.03
CA TRP A 111 -6.61 0.81 4.18
C TRP A 111 -6.20 1.44 5.51
N ALA A 112 -4.90 1.72 5.70
CA ALA A 112 -4.38 2.35 6.91
C ALA A 112 -4.95 3.76 7.12
N ALA A 113 -5.05 4.56 6.06
CA ALA A 113 -5.62 5.90 6.11
C ALA A 113 -7.10 5.87 6.52
N TYR A 114 -7.87 4.91 6.01
CA TYR A 114 -9.27 4.70 6.43
C TYR A 114 -9.36 4.31 7.90
N LEU A 115 -8.59 3.31 8.34
CA LEU A 115 -8.61 2.84 9.74
C LEU A 115 -8.12 3.90 10.74
N SER A 116 -7.32 4.86 10.27
CA SER A 116 -6.84 5.97 11.09
C SER A 116 -7.84 7.14 11.18
N GLN A 117 -9.03 7.04 10.54
CA GLN A 117 -10.09 8.03 10.69
C GLN A 117 -10.79 7.88 12.04
N ALA A 118 -11.44 8.98 12.49
CA ALA A 118 -12.31 8.92 13.66
C ALA A 118 -13.50 7.98 13.46
N ASP A 119 -14.03 7.38 14.52
CA ASP A 119 -15.16 6.45 14.47
C ASP A 119 -16.41 7.07 13.82
N SER A 120 -16.59 8.38 13.95
CA SER A 120 -17.68 9.14 13.31
C SER A 120 -17.59 9.17 11.79
N ILE A 121 -16.40 8.93 11.22
CA ILE A 121 -16.14 8.87 9.77
C ILE A 121 -16.14 7.41 9.32
N ARG A 122 -15.45 6.54 10.05
CA ARG A 122 -15.53 5.10 9.85
C ARG A 122 -16.96 4.64 10.12
N GLY A 123 -17.38 3.56 9.57
CA GLY A 123 -18.72 3.03 9.82
C GLY A 123 -19.85 3.69 9.04
N LYS A 124 -19.61 4.81 8.33
CA LYS A 124 -20.63 5.44 7.49
C LYS A 124 -21.03 4.59 6.28
N PHE A 125 -20.09 3.81 5.74
CA PHE A 125 -20.26 3.04 4.51
C PHE A 125 -19.81 1.59 4.71
N PRO A 126 -20.44 0.61 4.03
CA PRO A 126 -19.87 -0.73 3.97
C PRO A 126 -18.53 -0.72 3.22
N VAL A 127 -17.55 -1.46 3.74
CA VAL A 127 -16.17 -1.46 3.23
C VAL A 127 -15.76 -2.85 2.77
N LEU A 128 -15.13 -2.89 1.61
CA LEU A 128 -14.37 -4.02 1.08
C LEU A 128 -12.89 -3.59 0.94
N THR A 129 -11.95 -4.32 1.52
CA THR A 129 -10.53 -4.02 1.38
C THR A 129 -9.80 -5.09 0.58
N SER A 130 -8.72 -4.71 -0.10
CA SER A 130 -7.87 -5.63 -0.85
C SER A 130 -6.43 -5.12 -0.98
N LEU A 131 -5.51 -6.06 -1.26
CA LEU A 131 -4.08 -5.78 -1.39
C LEU A 131 -3.48 -5.11 -0.14
N ALA A 132 -4.00 -5.43 1.02
CA ALA A 132 -3.54 -4.96 2.31
C ALA A 132 -2.87 -6.12 3.10
N SER A 133 -2.04 -5.79 4.07
CA SER A 133 -1.48 -6.76 5.02
C SER A 133 -2.43 -6.96 6.19
N ARG A 134 -2.52 -8.18 6.71
CA ARG A 134 -3.24 -8.48 7.95
C ARG A 134 -2.63 -7.74 9.15
N ASN A 135 -1.30 -7.86 9.28
CA ASN A 135 -0.56 -7.15 10.31
C ASN A 135 -0.01 -5.85 9.70
N ALA A 136 -0.33 -4.74 10.32
CA ALA A 136 0.04 -3.43 9.84
C ALA A 136 0.20 -2.44 11.02
N ILE A 137 0.25 -1.16 10.74
CA ILE A 137 0.35 -0.09 11.73
C ILE A 137 -0.73 0.95 11.49
N ILE A 138 -1.22 1.56 12.57
CA ILE A 138 -2.07 2.75 12.49
C ILE A 138 -1.17 3.94 12.15
N LEU A 139 -1.66 4.85 11.30
CA LEU A 139 -0.89 6.04 10.93
C LEU A 139 -0.62 6.92 12.16
N PRO A 140 0.58 7.48 12.27
CA PRO A 140 0.95 8.32 13.39
C PRO A 140 0.25 9.67 13.33
N ASP A 141 0.27 10.39 14.46
CA ASP A 141 -0.09 11.80 14.51
C ASP A 141 1.04 12.68 13.95
N ASP A 142 0.71 13.89 13.50
CA ASP A 142 1.63 14.83 12.84
C ASP A 142 2.86 15.23 13.67
N SER A 143 2.80 15.07 15.01
CA SER A 143 3.88 15.41 15.91
C SER A 143 5.00 14.36 16.01
N VAL A 144 4.83 13.19 15.39
CA VAL A 144 5.74 12.06 15.51
C VAL A 144 6.92 12.21 14.56
N ASN A 145 8.15 11.97 15.06
CA ASN A 145 9.32 11.84 14.21
C ASN A 145 9.33 10.47 13.51
N LEU A 146 8.91 10.42 12.26
CA LEU A 146 8.76 9.18 11.49
C LEU A 146 10.07 8.39 11.33
N LYS A 147 11.24 9.04 11.33
CA LYS A 147 12.53 8.36 11.18
C LYS A 147 12.91 7.50 12.39
N THR A 148 12.46 7.90 13.58
CA THR A 148 12.78 7.20 14.84
C THR A 148 11.58 6.52 15.47
N TRP A 149 10.40 6.69 14.88
CA TRP A 149 9.18 6.12 15.40
C TRP A 149 9.17 4.59 15.29
N MET A 150 8.87 3.94 16.40
CA MET A 150 8.74 2.48 16.48
C MET A 150 7.27 2.13 16.74
N PRO A 151 6.48 1.94 15.67
CA PRO A 151 5.06 1.59 15.81
C PRO A 151 4.87 0.19 16.40
N GLY A 152 3.75 0.00 17.10
CA GLY A 152 3.24 -1.34 17.39
C GLY A 152 2.57 -1.95 16.16
N ALA A 153 2.78 -3.24 15.93
CA ALA A 153 1.99 -3.98 14.95
C ALA A 153 0.56 -4.19 15.46
N VAL A 154 -0.41 -4.05 14.57
CA VAL A 154 -1.84 -4.28 14.82
C VAL A 154 -2.30 -5.42 13.93
N ASP A 155 -3.00 -6.41 14.49
CA ASP A 155 -3.73 -7.42 13.73
C ASP A 155 -5.14 -6.91 13.45
N PHE A 156 -5.43 -6.51 12.22
CA PHE A 156 -6.72 -5.92 11.86
C PHE A 156 -7.92 -6.84 12.03
N PHE A 157 -7.73 -8.13 12.18
CA PHE A 157 -8.82 -9.06 12.45
C PHE A 157 -9.09 -9.24 13.95
N ASN A 158 -8.04 -9.18 14.77
CA ASN A 158 -8.16 -9.47 16.20
C ASN A 158 -8.24 -8.18 17.04
N ASP A 159 -7.45 -7.17 16.67
CA ASP A 159 -7.27 -5.95 17.47
C ASP A 159 -8.21 -4.81 17.03
N PHE A 160 -8.85 -4.97 15.88
CA PHE A 160 -9.63 -3.91 15.26
C PHE A 160 -11.01 -4.40 14.81
N THR A 161 -12.03 -4.08 15.59
CA THR A 161 -13.42 -4.41 15.26
C THR A 161 -14.12 -3.20 14.63
N ASP A 162 -14.25 -3.19 13.31
CA ASP A 162 -15.05 -2.22 12.59
C ASP A 162 -16.18 -2.92 11.86
N SER A 163 -17.41 -2.71 12.33
CA SER A 163 -18.62 -3.32 11.76
C SER A 163 -18.92 -2.88 10.32
N SER A 164 -18.30 -1.81 9.84
CA SER A 164 -18.42 -1.36 8.45
C SER A 164 -17.65 -2.23 7.48
N VAL A 165 -16.57 -2.89 7.92
CA VAL A 165 -15.79 -3.79 7.09
C VAL A 165 -16.56 -5.08 6.87
N LYS A 166 -17.04 -5.31 5.65
CA LYS A 166 -17.91 -6.44 5.28
C LYS A 166 -17.14 -7.60 4.70
N ALA A 167 -16.05 -7.32 3.97
CA ALA A 167 -15.19 -8.33 3.38
C ALA A 167 -13.78 -7.76 3.15
N GLY A 168 -12.80 -8.66 2.93
CA GLY A 168 -11.44 -8.25 2.60
C GLY A 168 -10.58 -9.40 2.14
N PHE A 169 -9.53 -9.04 1.39
CA PHE A 169 -8.48 -9.93 0.92
C PHE A 169 -7.14 -9.37 1.38
N VAL A 170 -6.50 -10.04 2.31
CA VAL A 170 -5.27 -9.57 2.93
C VAL A 170 -4.13 -10.55 2.72
N TYR A 171 -2.91 -10.02 2.73
CA TYR A 171 -1.68 -10.80 2.77
C TYR A 171 -1.31 -11.09 4.22
N GLU A 172 -0.81 -12.28 4.46
CA GLU A 172 -0.27 -12.70 5.75
C GLU A 172 1.21 -13.00 5.61
N TYR A 173 2.03 -12.29 6.37
CA TYR A 173 3.47 -12.51 6.43
C TYR A 173 3.77 -13.38 7.65
N ASP A 174 4.15 -14.63 7.40
CA ASP A 174 4.46 -15.57 8.47
C ASP A 174 5.93 -15.42 8.89
N VAL A 175 6.17 -14.56 9.86
CA VAL A 175 7.52 -14.31 10.40
C VAL A 175 8.03 -15.54 11.12
N GLU A 176 7.19 -16.20 11.93
CA GLU A 176 7.57 -17.37 12.71
C GLU A 176 8.01 -18.54 11.81
N ALA A 177 7.26 -18.82 10.74
CA ALA A 177 7.63 -19.87 9.79
C ALA A 177 8.97 -19.55 9.10
N ASN A 178 9.25 -18.27 8.79
CA ASN A 178 10.55 -17.87 8.24
C ASN A 178 11.68 -18.05 9.24
N ILE A 179 11.51 -17.67 10.51
CA ILE A 179 12.50 -17.88 11.57
C ILE A 179 12.76 -19.38 11.76
N ASN A 180 11.72 -20.20 11.79
CA ASN A 180 11.84 -21.65 11.92
C ASN A 180 12.57 -22.27 10.72
N LEU A 181 12.29 -21.81 9.50
CA LEU A 181 12.99 -22.21 8.29
C LEU A 181 14.50 -21.88 8.39
N ILE A 182 14.82 -20.67 8.80
CA ILE A 182 16.22 -20.23 8.99
C ILE A 182 16.92 -21.10 10.03
N LYS A 183 16.32 -21.31 11.20
CA LYS A 183 16.89 -22.15 12.27
C LYS A 183 17.09 -23.61 11.83
N HIS A 184 16.17 -24.13 11.00
CA HIS A 184 16.28 -25.49 10.48
C HIS A 184 17.47 -25.65 9.51
N LEU A 185 17.63 -24.70 8.59
CA LEU A 185 18.70 -24.76 7.58
C LEU A 185 20.05 -24.29 8.12
N TYR A 186 20.06 -23.34 9.06
CA TYR A 186 21.22 -22.72 9.65
C TYR A 186 21.13 -22.73 11.19
N PRO A 187 21.30 -23.91 11.84
CA PRO A 187 21.04 -24.08 13.27
C PRO A 187 21.97 -23.27 14.19
N ASN A 188 23.08 -22.79 13.66
CA ASN A 188 24.02 -21.93 14.40
C ASN A 188 23.68 -20.44 14.33
N THR A 189 22.56 -20.05 13.70
CA THR A 189 22.13 -18.66 13.61
C THR A 189 21.90 -18.07 15.00
N LYS A 190 22.50 -16.91 15.24
CA LYS A 190 22.35 -16.12 16.47
C LYS A 190 21.72 -14.75 16.22
N ASN A 191 21.81 -14.27 14.98
CA ASN A 191 21.33 -12.95 14.60
C ASN A 191 20.43 -13.07 13.37
N ILE A 192 19.32 -12.33 13.40
CA ILE A 192 18.45 -12.10 12.24
C ILE A 192 18.64 -10.63 11.84
N ALA A 193 19.22 -10.38 10.67
CA ALA A 193 19.24 -9.05 10.08
C ALA A 193 17.99 -8.88 9.21
N PHE A 194 17.17 -7.89 9.51
CA PHE A 194 15.94 -7.63 8.77
C PHE A 194 16.05 -6.34 7.97
N VAL A 195 15.85 -6.43 6.65
CA VAL A 195 15.85 -5.28 5.73
C VAL A 195 14.43 -4.83 5.44
N SER A 196 14.16 -3.55 5.70
CA SER A 196 12.91 -2.88 5.33
C SER A 196 13.18 -1.50 4.74
N ASP A 197 12.29 -1.05 3.88
CA ASP A 197 12.38 0.25 3.23
C ASP A 197 11.52 1.33 3.90
N ASN A 198 11.57 2.58 3.37
CA ASN A 198 10.78 3.72 3.82
C ASN A 198 9.40 3.76 3.15
N SER A 199 8.80 2.62 2.84
CA SER A 199 7.38 2.52 2.44
C SER A 199 6.51 2.16 3.65
N TYR A 200 5.20 2.40 3.55
CA TYR A 200 4.26 1.94 4.57
C TYR A 200 4.38 0.43 4.80
N GLY A 201 4.45 -0.34 3.70
CA GLY A 201 4.60 -1.80 3.76
C GLY A 201 5.90 -2.22 4.46
N GLY A 202 7.02 -1.53 4.21
CA GLY A 202 8.30 -1.78 4.87
C GLY A 202 8.25 -1.51 6.37
N VAL A 203 7.68 -0.36 6.76
CA VAL A 203 7.59 0.03 8.18
C VAL A 203 6.62 -0.88 8.96
N SER A 204 5.48 -1.23 8.38
CA SER A 204 4.52 -2.13 9.04
C SER A 204 5.04 -3.56 9.14
N LEU A 205 5.74 -4.07 8.13
CA LEU A 205 6.37 -5.38 8.19
C LEU A 205 7.49 -5.40 9.24
N GLN A 206 8.29 -4.32 9.36
CA GLN A 206 9.28 -4.18 10.41
C GLN A 206 8.64 -4.23 11.80
N ALA A 207 7.53 -3.53 12.02
CA ALA A 207 6.80 -3.56 13.28
C ALA A 207 6.32 -4.99 13.62
N HIS A 208 5.83 -5.71 12.62
CA HIS A 208 5.42 -7.11 12.79
C HIS A 208 6.60 -8.02 13.12
N VAL A 209 7.73 -7.90 12.42
CA VAL A 209 8.96 -8.64 12.72
C VAL A 209 9.45 -8.36 14.14
N VAL A 210 9.48 -7.10 14.57
CA VAL A 210 9.87 -6.72 15.94
C VAL A 210 8.94 -7.35 16.99
N ALA A 211 7.64 -7.43 16.72
CA ALA A 211 6.69 -8.06 17.63
C ALA A 211 6.90 -9.57 17.73
N GLU A 212 7.07 -10.26 16.59
CA GLU A 212 7.28 -11.70 16.52
C GLU A 212 8.62 -12.13 17.12
N MET A 213 9.69 -11.35 16.89
CA MET A 213 11.03 -11.64 17.45
C MET A 213 11.08 -11.65 18.98
N LYS A 214 10.10 -11.05 19.66
CA LYS A 214 9.99 -11.18 21.13
C LYS A 214 9.74 -12.63 21.60
N LYS A 215 9.24 -13.48 20.71
CA LYS A 215 9.04 -14.92 20.98
C LYS A 215 10.33 -15.73 20.86
N HIS A 216 11.40 -15.13 20.31
CA HIS A 216 12.69 -15.73 20.04
C HIS A 216 13.84 -15.01 20.80
N PRO A 217 13.81 -14.99 22.14
CA PRO A 217 14.79 -14.25 22.95
C PRO A 217 16.24 -14.77 22.80
N GLU A 218 16.40 -15.95 22.22
CA GLU A 218 17.73 -16.54 21.91
C GLU A 218 18.37 -15.94 20.66
N LEU A 219 17.62 -15.17 19.86
CA LEU A 219 18.07 -14.52 18.63
C LEU A 219 18.15 -13.00 18.80
N ASN A 220 19.21 -12.39 18.29
CA ASN A 220 19.33 -10.94 18.21
C ASN A 220 18.71 -10.44 16.90
N LEU A 221 17.91 -9.39 16.96
CA LEU A 221 17.36 -8.69 15.79
C LEU A 221 18.24 -7.48 15.43
N ILE A 222 18.70 -7.44 14.19
CA ILE A 222 19.44 -6.31 13.60
C ILE A 222 18.52 -5.67 12.57
N LEU A 223 18.10 -4.43 12.81
CA LEU A 223 17.22 -3.70 11.87
C LEU A 223 18.06 -2.89 10.87
N LEU A 224 17.83 -3.16 9.60
CA LEU A 224 18.39 -2.42 8.47
C LEU A 224 17.24 -1.60 7.83
N ASP A 225 16.97 -0.44 8.44
CA ASP A 225 15.77 0.37 8.23
C ASP A 225 16.01 1.46 7.18
N GLY A 226 15.25 1.42 6.10
CA GLY A 226 15.31 2.40 5.00
C GLY A 226 14.87 3.81 5.39
N ARG A 227 14.22 4.02 6.54
CA ARG A 227 13.91 5.37 7.05
C ARG A 227 15.14 6.14 7.50
N THR A 228 16.23 5.45 7.80
CA THR A 228 17.48 6.01 8.31
C THR A 228 18.69 5.66 7.45
N ASN A 229 18.50 4.92 6.38
CA ASN A 229 19.57 4.45 5.51
C ASN A 229 19.27 4.71 4.03
N THR A 230 20.35 4.92 3.27
CA THR A 230 20.35 4.86 1.82
C THR A 230 20.73 3.46 1.36
N ILE A 231 20.62 3.19 0.06
CA ILE A 231 21.10 1.93 -0.52
C ILE A 231 22.60 1.72 -0.27
N TYR A 232 23.39 2.78 -0.22
CA TYR A 232 24.83 2.71 0.03
C TYR A 232 25.14 2.38 1.49
N THR A 233 24.52 3.09 2.44
CA THR A 233 24.73 2.83 3.87
C THR A 233 24.18 1.48 4.32
N ILE A 234 23.15 0.95 3.65
CA ILE A 234 22.70 -0.44 3.86
C ILE A 234 23.77 -1.42 3.38
N SER A 235 24.37 -1.20 2.20
CA SER A 235 25.44 -2.05 1.69
C SER A 235 26.64 -2.11 2.64
N ASP A 236 27.06 -0.97 3.20
CA ASP A 236 28.12 -0.94 4.21
C ASP A 236 27.75 -1.79 5.44
N LYS A 237 26.53 -1.62 5.96
CA LYS A 237 26.05 -2.41 7.10
C LYS A 237 25.92 -3.91 6.83
N LEU A 238 25.61 -4.29 5.59
CA LEU A 238 25.56 -5.70 5.19
C LEU A 238 26.95 -6.34 5.23
N HIS A 239 28.01 -5.60 4.85
CA HIS A 239 29.39 -6.05 5.00
C HIS A 239 29.85 -6.23 6.45
N GLU A 240 29.29 -5.44 7.37
CA GLU A 240 29.65 -5.41 8.79
C GLU A 240 28.80 -6.36 9.65
N LEU A 241 27.94 -7.20 9.04
CA LEU A 241 27.10 -8.12 9.80
C LEU A 241 27.94 -9.11 10.63
N PRO A 242 27.59 -9.32 11.92
CA PRO A 242 28.32 -10.24 12.76
C PRO A 242 28.21 -11.69 12.27
N PRO A 243 29.15 -12.58 12.64
CA PRO A 243 29.07 -14.00 12.29
C PRO A 243 27.80 -14.67 12.83
N ASN A 244 27.38 -15.75 12.21
CA ASN A 244 26.13 -16.44 12.52
C ASN A 244 24.87 -15.57 12.33
N THR A 245 24.90 -14.67 11.36
CA THR A 245 23.73 -13.90 10.93
C THR A 245 23.07 -14.57 9.74
N ALA A 246 21.73 -14.62 9.75
CA ALA A 246 20.90 -14.83 8.58
C ALA A 246 20.17 -13.54 8.24
N LEU A 247 20.05 -13.23 6.94
CA LEU A 247 19.36 -12.06 6.44
C LEU A 247 17.93 -12.43 6.06
N LEU A 248 16.96 -11.69 6.57
CA LEU A 248 15.54 -11.78 6.18
C LEU A 248 15.18 -10.51 5.41
N MET A 249 14.96 -10.65 4.11
CA MET A 249 14.61 -9.56 3.22
C MET A 249 13.11 -9.29 3.24
N GLY A 250 12.73 -8.11 3.68
CA GLY A 250 11.39 -7.55 3.50
C GLY A 250 11.25 -6.91 2.12
N THR A 251 11.40 -5.60 2.05
CA THR A 251 11.33 -4.82 0.80
C THR A 251 12.45 -3.77 0.75
N TRP A 252 12.82 -3.37 -0.47
CA TRP A 252 13.70 -2.21 -0.67
C TRP A 252 13.32 -1.49 -1.96
N ARG A 253 12.54 -0.43 -1.84
CA ARG A 253 12.11 0.41 -2.96
C ARG A 253 12.25 1.89 -2.70
N VAL A 254 12.17 2.30 -1.43
CA VAL A 254 12.22 3.72 -1.02
C VAL A 254 13.20 3.86 0.12
N ASP A 255 14.14 4.79 0.03
CA ASP A 255 15.13 5.04 1.07
C ASP A 255 14.81 6.28 1.93
N MET A 256 15.75 6.67 2.79
CA MET A 256 15.60 7.80 3.72
C MET A 256 15.41 9.18 3.06
N TYR A 257 15.69 9.29 1.77
CA TYR A 257 15.52 10.51 0.96
C TYR A 257 14.32 10.43 0.01
N ASP A 258 13.44 9.45 0.22
CA ASP A 258 12.29 9.17 -0.64
C ASP A 258 12.68 8.81 -2.09
N GLY A 259 13.94 8.44 -2.28
CA GLY A 259 14.45 7.93 -3.56
C GLY A 259 13.83 6.58 -3.88
N TYR A 260 13.23 6.47 -5.08
CA TYR A 260 12.62 5.23 -5.53
C TYR A 260 13.58 4.37 -6.32
N PHE A 261 13.74 3.12 -5.92
CA PHE A 261 14.64 2.16 -6.53
C PHE A 261 13.89 1.08 -7.32
N MET A 262 14.41 0.77 -8.50
CA MET A 262 13.92 -0.35 -9.31
C MET A 262 14.36 -1.68 -8.68
N ARG A 263 13.67 -2.76 -9.04
CA ARG A 263 13.98 -4.11 -8.52
C ARG A 263 15.44 -4.52 -8.66
N ASN A 264 16.11 -4.12 -9.73
CA ASN A 264 17.51 -4.43 -9.97
C ASN A 264 18.48 -3.77 -8.98
N ALA A 265 18.10 -2.67 -8.33
CA ALA A 265 18.95 -2.05 -7.31
C ALA A 265 19.19 -2.96 -6.10
N THR A 266 18.24 -3.87 -5.79
CA THR A 266 18.44 -4.84 -4.72
C THR A 266 19.54 -5.87 -5.01
N TYR A 267 19.85 -6.15 -6.27
CA TYR A 267 20.96 -7.05 -6.63
C TYR A 267 22.28 -6.49 -6.15
N THR A 268 22.61 -5.24 -6.53
CA THR A 268 23.85 -4.58 -6.11
C THR A 268 23.94 -4.46 -4.59
N MET A 269 22.80 -4.17 -3.94
CA MET A 269 22.76 -4.12 -2.47
C MET A 269 23.07 -5.51 -1.87
N MET A 270 22.52 -6.58 -2.43
CA MET A 270 22.69 -7.93 -1.91
C MET A 270 24.05 -8.54 -2.20
N GLU A 271 24.78 -8.06 -3.23
CA GLU A 271 26.19 -8.42 -3.44
C GLU A 271 27.04 -8.04 -2.21
N ALA A 272 26.67 -6.98 -1.50
CA ALA A 272 27.34 -6.55 -0.28
C ALA A 272 27.13 -7.51 0.91
N ALA A 273 26.09 -8.33 0.90
CA ALA A 273 25.86 -9.32 1.96
C ALA A 273 26.83 -10.52 1.88
N GLY A 274 27.51 -10.72 0.74
CA GLY A 274 28.48 -11.80 0.55
C GLY A 274 27.86 -13.18 0.82
N ASP A 275 28.51 -13.95 1.68
CA ASP A 275 28.11 -15.34 2.04
C ASP A 275 27.00 -15.41 3.12
N VAL A 276 26.39 -14.29 3.53
CA VAL A 276 25.32 -14.28 4.52
C VAL A 276 24.09 -14.98 3.94
N PRO A 277 23.60 -16.09 4.56
CA PRO A 277 22.43 -16.78 4.07
C PRO A 277 21.22 -15.85 4.07
N THR A 278 20.63 -15.64 2.89
CA THR A 278 19.58 -14.65 2.68
C THR A 278 18.26 -15.34 2.36
N PHE A 279 17.24 -14.96 3.11
CA PHE A 279 15.85 -15.41 2.97
C PHE A 279 14.95 -14.21 2.61
N SER A 280 13.78 -14.50 2.06
CA SER A 280 12.81 -13.46 1.70
C SER A 280 11.43 -13.76 2.25
N ILE A 281 10.88 -12.82 3.03
CA ILE A 281 9.50 -12.90 3.52
C ILE A 281 8.48 -12.33 2.53
N SER A 282 8.94 -11.53 1.55
CA SER A 282 8.09 -10.82 0.57
C SER A 282 8.22 -11.34 -0.85
N SER A 283 8.91 -12.46 -1.08
CA SER A 283 9.28 -13.02 -2.39
C SER A 283 10.34 -12.26 -3.19
N VAL A 284 10.83 -11.11 -2.71
CA VAL A 284 11.91 -10.37 -3.37
C VAL A 284 13.19 -11.22 -3.39
N GLY A 285 13.76 -11.42 -4.56
CA GLY A 285 15.02 -12.14 -4.74
C GLY A 285 14.92 -13.67 -4.79
N ILE A 286 13.76 -14.28 -4.58
CA ILE A 286 13.58 -15.73 -4.72
C ILE A 286 13.85 -16.14 -6.16
N GLY A 287 14.66 -17.20 -6.33
CA GLY A 287 15.14 -17.65 -7.63
C GLY A 287 16.37 -16.92 -8.16
N TYR A 288 16.93 -15.99 -7.38
CA TYR A 288 18.13 -15.25 -7.72
C TYR A 288 19.14 -15.31 -6.58
N TRP A 289 19.08 -14.41 -5.61
CA TRP A 289 20.00 -14.29 -4.49
C TRP A 289 19.40 -14.74 -3.15
N ALA A 290 18.07 -14.88 -3.04
CA ALA A 290 17.44 -15.42 -1.84
C ALA A 290 17.34 -16.96 -1.95
N ILE A 291 17.78 -17.66 -0.89
CA ILE A 291 17.74 -19.12 -0.77
C ILE A 291 16.30 -19.63 -0.83
N GLY A 292 15.37 -18.88 -0.23
CA GLY A 292 13.95 -19.20 -0.18
C GLY A 292 13.22 -18.31 0.83
N GLY A 293 12.05 -18.76 1.25
CA GLY A 293 11.25 -18.09 2.27
C GLY A 293 9.80 -18.55 2.27
N VAL A 294 9.09 -18.27 3.34
CA VAL A 294 7.64 -18.44 3.44
C VAL A 294 7.00 -17.10 3.09
N THR A 295 6.32 -17.04 1.95
CA THR A 295 5.83 -15.79 1.39
C THR A 295 4.33 -15.80 1.17
N PRO A 296 3.64 -14.64 1.23
CA PRO A 296 2.25 -14.55 0.86
C PRO A 296 2.01 -14.95 -0.60
N SER A 297 0.82 -15.43 -0.89
CA SER A 297 0.39 -15.68 -2.26
C SER A 297 -0.09 -14.36 -2.90
N TYR A 298 0.73 -13.79 -3.76
CA TYR A 298 0.38 -12.59 -4.53
C TYR A 298 -0.32 -12.97 -5.83
N ARG A 299 -1.63 -12.83 -5.87
CA ARG A 299 -2.43 -13.07 -7.08
C ARG A 299 -3.32 -11.87 -7.39
N PRO A 300 -3.79 -11.73 -8.65
CA PRO A 300 -4.83 -10.76 -8.97
C PRO A 300 -6.10 -11.04 -8.16
N LEU A 301 -6.72 -9.99 -7.62
CA LEU A 301 -7.88 -10.07 -6.74
C LEU A 301 -9.09 -9.30 -7.27
N GLY A 302 -8.98 -8.63 -8.44
CA GLY A 302 -10.04 -7.81 -9.00
C GLY A 302 -11.37 -8.54 -9.14
N LYS A 303 -11.36 -9.75 -9.71
CA LYS A 303 -12.58 -10.56 -9.87
C LYS A 303 -13.16 -11.03 -8.54
N ASP A 304 -12.32 -11.43 -7.60
CA ASP A 304 -12.77 -11.83 -6.26
C ASP A 304 -13.44 -10.65 -5.51
N MET A 305 -12.86 -9.46 -5.63
CA MET A 305 -13.45 -8.23 -5.08
C MET A 305 -14.82 -7.93 -5.69
N ALA A 306 -14.94 -8.04 -7.01
CA ALA A 306 -16.21 -7.82 -7.72
C ALA A 306 -17.29 -8.82 -7.28
N TYR A 307 -16.91 -10.10 -7.13
CA TYR A 307 -17.81 -11.13 -6.63
C TYR A 307 -18.33 -10.81 -5.22
N GLN A 308 -17.46 -10.32 -4.32
CA GLN A 308 -17.90 -9.88 -3.00
C GLN A 308 -18.77 -8.62 -3.07
N ALA A 309 -18.39 -7.64 -3.90
CA ALA A 309 -19.09 -6.36 -4.03
C ALA A 309 -20.55 -6.52 -4.49
N VAL A 310 -20.82 -7.47 -5.38
CA VAL A 310 -22.21 -7.74 -5.87
C VAL A 310 -23.07 -8.41 -4.79
N ARG A 311 -22.46 -9.06 -3.80
CA ARG A 311 -23.17 -9.78 -2.72
C ARG A 311 -23.42 -8.91 -1.50
N LEU A 312 -22.74 -7.81 -1.36
CA LEU A 312 -22.92 -6.83 -0.28
C LEU A 312 -24.03 -5.84 -0.58
#